data_2e17b4cd3d7f37ff064cf5fe5b2d676b
#
_entry.id   2e17b4cd3d7f37ff064cf5fe5b2d676b
#
_cell.length_a   1.000
_cell.length_b   1.000
_cell.length_c   1.000
_cell.angle_alpha   90.00
_cell.angle_beta   90.00
_cell.angle_gamma   90.00
#
_symmetry.space_group_name_H-M   'P 1'
#
loop_
_entity.id
_entity.type
_entity.pdbx_description
1 polymer ?
#
loop_
_entity_poly.entity_id
_entity_poly.type
_entity_poly.pdbx_seq_one_letter_code
_entity_poly.pdbx_strand_id
1 'polypeptide(L)'
;MKLEHTLTIALTKGRILKETLPLLAEVGIAPQEDLDSSRKLIVATTVPNISLVILRGSDVPTYVRHGAADVGIAGKDMLLEFGGEGIYEPLDLGIARCRLMTAGPASGVTEAGGRRRVRVATKFM
;
A
#
# COMPACT_ATOMS: atom_id res chain seq x y z
N MET A 1 3.23 22.44 27.83
CA MET A 1 3.67 21.11 27.40
C MET A 1 3.27 20.97 25.94
N LYS A 2 4.22 21.13 25.01
CA LYS A 2 3.96 20.80 23.61
C LYS A 2 3.84 19.28 23.55
N LEU A 3 2.65 18.78 23.32
CA LEU A 3 2.47 17.42 22.83
C LEU A 3 3.08 17.40 21.43
N GLU A 4 4.29 16.88 21.31
CA GLU A 4 4.88 16.60 20.01
C GLU A 4 4.07 15.44 19.42
N HIS A 5 3.06 15.78 18.64
CA HIS A 5 2.34 14.80 17.84
C HIS A 5 3.30 14.27 16.78
N THR A 6 3.74 13.05 16.95
CA THR A 6 4.47 12.32 15.93
C THR A 6 3.46 11.72 14.95
N LEU A 7 3.73 11.83 13.66
CA LEU A 7 2.93 11.21 12.59
C LEU A 7 3.72 10.05 11.99
N THR A 8 3.13 8.88 11.99
CA THR A 8 3.71 7.69 11.37
C THR A 8 2.91 7.33 10.13
N ILE A 9 3.59 7.32 8.97
CA ILE A 9 3.00 6.99 7.67
C ILE A 9 3.46 5.59 7.25
N ALA A 10 2.53 4.66 7.11
CA ALA A 10 2.80 3.30 6.64
C ALA A 10 2.81 3.24 5.11
N LEU A 11 3.88 2.68 4.56
CA LEU A 11 4.13 2.53 3.12
C LEU A 11 4.54 1.09 2.80
N THR A 12 4.30 0.67 1.57
CA THR A 12 4.82 -0.59 1.04
C THR A 12 5.85 -0.34 -0.05
N LYS A 13 6.89 -1.19 -0.13
CA LYS A 13 7.88 -1.12 -1.21
C LYS A 13 7.25 -1.40 -2.58
N GLY A 14 7.97 -1.06 -3.63
CA GLY A 14 7.58 -1.31 -5.00
C GLY A 14 6.95 -0.09 -5.68
N ARG A 15 6.02 -0.34 -6.59
CA ARG A 15 5.44 0.71 -7.44
C ARG A 15 4.71 1.80 -6.65
N ILE A 16 3.96 1.42 -5.62
CA ILE A 16 3.27 2.40 -4.75
C ILE A 16 4.28 3.35 -4.11
N LEU A 17 5.38 2.84 -3.55
CA LEU A 17 6.42 3.67 -2.96
C LEU A 17 7.00 4.66 -3.97
N LYS A 18 7.38 4.16 -5.15
CA LYS A 18 7.99 4.99 -6.21
C LYS A 18 7.09 6.13 -6.68
N GLU A 19 5.78 5.90 -6.72
CA GLU A 19 4.81 6.92 -7.12
C GLU A 19 4.37 7.81 -5.95
N THR A 20 4.50 7.35 -4.70
CA THR A 20 4.17 8.12 -3.50
C THR A 20 5.25 9.13 -3.11
N LEU A 21 6.53 8.74 -3.20
CA LEU A 21 7.64 9.60 -2.76
C LEU A 21 7.64 10.98 -3.43
N PRO A 22 7.38 11.14 -4.74
CA PRO A 22 7.25 12.45 -5.36
C PRO A 22 6.12 13.30 -4.76
N LEU A 23 4.98 12.70 -4.45
CA LEU A 23 3.84 13.41 -3.84
C LEU A 23 4.17 13.91 -2.43
N LEU A 24 4.86 13.08 -1.63
CA LEU A 24 5.33 13.51 -0.31
C LEU A 24 6.37 14.63 -0.41
N ALA A 25 7.25 14.57 -1.41
CA ALA A 25 8.25 15.60 -1.65
C ALA A 25 7.62 16.96 -1.99
N GLU A 26 6.51 16.99 -2.72
CA GLU A 26 5.76 18.21 -3.03
C GLU A 26 5.29 18.96 -1.77
N VAL A 27 5.02 18.23 -0.69
CA VAL A 27 4.65 18.80 0.60
C VAL A 27 5.81 18.85 1.60
N GLY A 28 7.05 18.70 1.12
CA GLY A 28 8.27 18.85 1.91
C GLY A 28 8.63 17.63 2.76
N ILE A 29 8.00 16.48 2.56
CA ILE A 29 8.30 15.24 3.29
C ILE A 29 9.16 14.34 2.41
N ALA A 30 10.41 14.11 2.81
CA ALA A 30 11.31 13.19 2.12
C ALA A 30 12.01 12.27 3.13
N PRO A 31 12.25 11.00 2.79
CA PRO A 31 13.01 10.10 3.64
C PRO A 31 14.46 10.58 3.75
N GLN A 32 15.08 10.42 4.92
CA GLN A 32 16.48 10.79 5.15
C GLN A 32 17.47 9.75 4.63
N GLU A 33 16.99 8.61 4.18
CA GLU A 33 17.81 7.53 3.61
C GLU A 33 17.07 6.86 2.44
N ASP A 34 17.83 6.18 1.59
CA ASP A 34 17.27 5.43 0.46
C ASP A 34 16.47 4.22 0.96
N LEU A 35 15.17 4.21 0.69
CA LEU A 35 14.24 3.17 1.14
C LEU A 35 14.43 1.84 0.40
N ASP A 36 14.96 1.85 -0.81
CA ASP A 36 15.17 0.63 -1.60
C ASP A 36 16.34 -0.19 -1.04
N SER A 37 17.41 0.47 -0.61
CA SER A 37 18.59 -0.17 -0.01
C SER A 37 18.50 -0.36 1.50
N SER A 38 17.69 0.43 2.18
CA SER A 38 17.55 0.36 3.64
C SER A 38 16.84 -0.92 4.09
N ARG A 39 17.36 -1.52 5.17
CA ARG A 39 16.71 -2.63 5.89
C ARG A 39 15.91 -2.19 7.10
N LYS A 40 15.92 -0.89 7.39
CA LYS A 40 15.17 -0.34 8.52
C LYS A 40 13.68 -0.41 8.26
N LEU A 41 12.95 -0.77 9.29
CA LEU A 41 11.50 -0.75 9.26
C LEU A 41 10.97 0.68 9.38
N ILE A 42 11.57 1.48 10.24
CA ILE A 42 11.18 2.87 10.50
C ILE A 42 12.29 3.78 9.98
N VAL A 43 11.91 4.76 9.17
CA VAL A 43 12.81 5.72 8.56
C VAL A 43 12.35 7.14 8.91
N ALA A 44 13.29 7.97 9.39
CA ALA A 44 13.04 9.38 9.63
C ALA A 44 12.87 10.15 8.32
N THR A 45 12.15 11.25 8.39
CA THR A 45 11.97 12.16 7.25
C THR A 45 12.65 13.50 7.50
N THR A 46 12.62 14.36 6.50
CA THR A 46 13.06 15.76 6.59
C THR A 46 12.25 16.58 7.60
N VAL A 47 11.07 16.10 7.97
CA VAL A 47 10.21 16.72 8.99
C VAL A 47 10.40 15.96 10.32
N PRO A 48 10.91 16.58 11.39
CA PRO A 48 11.38 15.88 12.60
C PRO A 48 10.33 15.02 13.32
N ASN A 49 9.06 15.35 13.20
CA ASN A 49 7.96 14.64 13.85
C ASN A 49 7.16 13.73 12.88
N ILE A 50 7.69 13.48 11.69
CA ILE A 50 7.10 12.56 10.71
C ILE A 50 8.08 11.42 10.42
N SER A 51 7.61 10.18 10.55
CA SER A 51 8.37 8.98 10.20
C SER A 51 7.61 8.10 9.22
N LEU A 52 8.36 7.35 8.43
CA LEU A 52 7.82 6.35 7.51
C LEU A 52 8.04 4.96 8.09
N VAL A 53 7.04 4.12 8.06
CA VAL A 53 7.18 2.68 8.37
C VAL A 53 6.95 1.87 7.10
N ILE A 54 7.92 1.02 6.76
CA ILE A 54 7.92 0.24 5.52
C ILE A 54 7.43 -1.17 5.81
N LEU A 55 6.28 -1.51 5.25
CA LEU A 55 5.54 -2.74 5.52
C LEU A 55 5.24 -3.51 4.25
N ARG A 56 4.76 -4.74 4.41
CA ARG A 56 4.06 -5.45 3.33
C ARG A 56 2.70 -4.78 3.08
N GLY A 57 2.25 -4.80 1.82
CA GLY A 57 0.98 -4.15 1.46
C GLY A 57 -0.22 -4.65 2.26
N SER A 58 -0.26 -5.94 2.58
CA SER A 58 -1.30 -6.55 3.42
C SER A 58 -1.30 -6.06 4.88
N ASP A 59 -0.15 -5.60 5.37
CA ASP A 59 0.02 -5.21 6.76
C ASP A 59 -0.33 -3.73 7.00
N VAL A 60 -0.29 -2.91 5.95
CA VAL A 60 -0.57 -1.47 6.05
C VAL A 60 -1.94 -1.19 6.68
N PRO A 61 -3.06 -1.76 6.21
CA PRO A 61 -4.36 -1.53 6.85
C PRO A 61 -4.41 -1.98 8.31
N THR A 62 -3.76 -3.10 8.63
CA THR A 62 -3.70 -3.64 10.00
C THR A 62 -2.99 -2.67 10.94
N TYR A 63 -1.85 -2.13 10.53
CA TYR A 63 -1.09 -1.16 11.34
C TYR A 63 -1.87 0.11 11.60
N VAL A 64 -2.57 0.63 10.60
CA VAL A 64 -3.43 1.82 10.74
C VAL A 64 -4.60 1.53 11.66
N ARG A 65 -5.31 0.42 11.45
CA ARG A 65 -6.46 0.04 12.28
C ARG A 65 -6.12 -0.07 13.76
N HIS A 66 -4.94 -0.59 14.08
CA HIS A 66 -4.49 -0.80 15.46
C HIS A 66 -3.65 0.36 16.03
N GLY A 67 -3.53 1.48 15.30
CA GLY A 67 -2.83 2.68 15.76
C GLY A 67 -1.31 2.55 15.82
N ALA A 68 -0.72 1.52 15.20
CA ALA A 68 0.73 1.41 15.02
C ALA A 68 1.26 2.34 13.90
N ALA A 69 0.38 2.81 13.05
CA ALA A 69 0.58 3.91 12.13
C ALA A 69 -0.67 4.80 12.14
N ASP A 70 -0.50 6.10 11.92
CA ASP A 70 -1.59 7.06 11.90
C ASP A 70 -2.26 7.11 10.53
N VAL A 71 -1.46 6.96 9.47
CA VAL A 71 -1.88 7.00 8.07
C VAL A 71 -1.19 5.87 7.32
N GLY A 72 -1.86 5.32 6.32
CA GLY A 72 -1.30 4.31 5.43
C GLY A 72 -1.59 4.61 3.97
N ILE A 73 -0.66 4.26 3.09
CA ILE A 73 -0.85 4.32 1.65
C ILE A 73 -0.81 2.89 1.11
N ALA A 74 -1.93 2.44 0.59
CA ALA A 74 -2.14 1.07 0.15
C ALA A 74 -2.93 1.02 -1.15
N GLY A 75 -2.83 -0.08 -1.86
CA GLY A 75 -3.67 -0.34 -3.02
C GLY A 75 -5.13 -0.53 -2.63
N LYS A 76 -6.05 -0.06 -3.45
CA LYS A 76 -7.50 -0.24 -3.23
C LYS A 76 -7.90 -1.71 -3.12
N ASP A 77 -7.24 -2.58 -3.86
CA ASP A 77 -7.41 -4.03 -3.80
C ASP A 77 -7.09 -4.58 -2.39
N MET A 78 -6.03 -4.08 -1.75
CA MET A 78 -5.69 -4.47 -0.38
C MET A 78 -6.73 -3.98 0.64
N LEU A 79 -7.25 -2.77 0.45
CA LEU A 79 -8.28 -2.21 1.32
C LEU A 79 -9.60 -2.97 1.19
N LEU A 80 -9.98 -3.35 -0.01
CA LEU A 80 -11.17 -4.17 -0.26
C LEU A 80 -11.04 -5.57 0.36
N GLU A 81 -9.89 -6.21 0.22
CA GLU A 81 -9.62 -7.52 0.83
C GLU A 81 -9.61 -7.46 2.36
N PHE A 82 -9.11 -6.37 2.93
CA PHE A 82 -9.14 -6.13 4.38
C PHE A 82 -10.55 -5.94 4.95
N GLY A 83 -11.51 -5.52 4.10
CA GLY A 83 -12.92 -5.30 4.48
C GLY A 83 -13.23 -3.90 4.99
N GLY A 84 -12.25 -3.00 5.09
CA GLY A 84 -12.46 -1.57 5.37
C GLY A 84 -12.93 -1.21 6.78
N GLU A 85 -13.20 -2.20 7.64
CA GLU A 85 -13.70 -1.95 8.97
C GLU A 85 -12.66 -1.27 9.88
N GLY A 86 -13.03 -0.16 10.50
CA GLY A 86 -12.18 0.58 11.44
C GLY A 86 -11.11 1.45 10.77
N ILE A 87 -11.19 1.67 9.48
CA ILE A 87 -10.32 2.61 8.73
C ILE A 87 -11.15 3.53 7.84
N TYR A 88 -10.63 4.72 7.56
CA TYR A 88 -11.21 5.68 6.63
C TYR A 88 -10.31 5.83 5.40
N GLU A 89 -10.90 6.10 4.27
CA GLU A 89 -10.21 6.38 3.01
C GLU A 89 -10.44 7.86 2.62
N PRO A 90 -9.70 8.81 3.19
CA PRO A 90 -9.96 10.23 3.00
C PRO A 90 -9.55 10.74 1.62
N LEU A 91 -8.62 10.07 0.93
CA LEU A 91 -8.04 10.55 -0.32
C LEU A 91 -7.67 9.39 -1.24
N ASP A 92 -8.10 9.48 -2.50
CA ASP A 92 -7.57 8.66 -3.59
C ASP A 92 -6.41 9.43 -4.24
N LEU A 93 -5.19 8.87 -4.14
CA LEU A 93 -3.99 9.49 -4.69
C LEU A 93 -3.90 9.36 -6.23
N GLY A 94 -4.71 8.50 -6.85
CA GLY A 94 -4.74 8.29 -8.29
C GLY A 94 -3.46 7.67 -8.88
N ILE A 95 -2.61 7.08 -8.03
CA ILE A 95 -1.34 6.46 -8.39
C ILE A 95 -1.45 4.94 -8.50
N ALA A 96 -0.43 4.30 -9.05
CA ALA A 96 -0.27 2.85 -9.14
C ALA A 96 -1.52 2.14 -9.69
N ARG A 97 -2.20 2.72 -10.65
CA ARG A 97 -3.41 2.17 -11.25
C ARG A 97 -3.15 0.77 -11.79
N CYS A 98 -4.02 -0.15 -11.44
CA CYS A 98 -3.96 -1.53 -11.89
C CYS A 98 -5.38 -2.08 -12.10
N ARG A 99 -5.47 -3.25 -12.70
CA ARG A 99 -6.70 -4.01 -12.79
C ARG A 99 -6.42 -5.49 -12.58
N LEU A 100 -7.32 -6.15 -11.91
CA LEU A 100 -7.25 -7.59 -11.73
C LEU A 100 -7.65 -8.27 -13.05
N MET A 101 -6.82 -9.19 -13.48
CA MET A 101 -7.04 -9.95 -14.72
C MET A 101 -6.78 -11.43 -14.45
N THR A 102 -7.48 -12.29 -15.18
CA THR A 102 -7.17 -13.72 -15.22
C THR A 102 -6.06 -13.98 -16.23
N ALA A 103 -5.19 -14.93 -15.92
CA ALA A 103 -4.13 -15.37 -16.81
C ALA A 103 -4.13 -16.90 -16.90
N GLY A 104 -3.78 -17.41 -18.06
CA GLY A 104 -3.65 -18.84 -18.32
C GLY A 104 -2.61 -19.12 -19.40
N PRO A 105 -2.28 -20.40 -19.68
CA PRO A 105 -1.39 -20.76 -20.77
C PRO A 105 -1.92 -20.24 -22.12
N ALA A 106 -1.06 -19.65 -22.93
CA ALA A 106 -1.44 -19.08 -24.24
C ALA A 106 -2.04 -20.13 -25.19
N SER A 107 -1.60 -21.39 -25.07
CA SER A 107 -2.07 -22.52 -25.86
C SER A 107 -3.35 -23.19 -25.34
N GLY A 108 -3.93 -22.72 -24.26
CA GLY A 108 -5.04 -23.38 -23.56
C GLY A 108 -6.23 -22.50 -23.24
N VAL A 109 -6.27 -21.28 -23.78
CA VAL A 109 -7.46 -20.41 -23.64
C VAL A 109 -8.51 -20.95 -24.61
N THR A 110 -9.23 -21.95 -24.18
CA THR A 110 -10.50 -22.32 -24.81
C THR A 110 -11.46 -21.17 -24.52
N GLU A 111 -12.00 -20.59 -25.60
CA GLU A 111 -13.16 -19.71 -25.49
C GLU A 111 -14.17 -20.37 -24.56
N ALA A 112 -14.48 -19.71 -23.46
CA ALA A 112 -15.37 -20.23 -22.42
C ALA A 112 -16.83 -20.14 -22.89
N GLY A 113 -17.12 -20.75 -24.03
CA GLY A 113 -18.49 -20.95 -24.57
C GLY A 113 -19.24 -22.13 -23.95
N GLY A 114 -18.66 -22.86 -23.04
CA GLY A 114 -19.28 -24.00 -22.38
C GLY A 114 -19.29 -23.83 -20.85
N ARG A 115 -20.34 -24.32 -20.19
CA ARG A 115 -20.56 -24.34 -18.74
C ARG A 115 -19.52 -25.18 -17.94
N ARG A 116 -18.24 -24.97 -18.20
CA ARG A 116 -17.15 -25.64 -17.48
C ARG A 116 -16.81 -24.85 -16.21
N ARG A 117 -16.77 -25.51 -15.07
CA ARG A 117 -16.17 -24.95 -13.86
C ARG A 117 -14.69 -24.70 -14.11
N VAL A 118 -14.28 -23.44 -14.02
CA VAL A 118 -12.88 -23.04 -14.10
C VAL A 118 -12.32 -22.94 -12.68
N ARG A 119 -11.16 -23.56 -12.46
CA ARG A 119 -10.41 -23.40 -11.22
C ARG A 119 -9.43 -22.25 -11.37
N VAL A 120 -9.53 -21.29 -10.47
CA VAL A 120 -8.68 -20.09 -10.46
C VAL A 120 -7.87 -20.09 -9.17
N ALA A 121 -6.56 -19.89 -9.30
CA ALA A 121 -5.70 -19.66 -8.15
C ALA A 121 -5.59 -18.14 -7.92
N THR A 122 -5.91 -17.69 -6.72
CA THR A 122 -5.87 -16.28 -6.35
C THR A 122 -5.58 -16.13 -4.85
N LYS A 123 -4.99 -15.00 -4.47
CA LYS A 123 -4.88 -14.58 -3.06
C LYS A 123 -6.03 -13.66 -2.62
N PHE A 124 -6.86 -13.24 -3.54
CA PHE A 124 -8.04 -12.41 -3.27
C PHE A 124 -9.29 -13.28 -3.18
N MET A 125 -10.16 -12.97 -2.23
CA MET A 125 -11.47 -13.64 -2.06
C MET A 125 -12.62 -12.73 -2.46
#